data_37fc17de6fd3a0053e70acf6dd6ce5c0
#
_entry.id   37fc17de6fd3a0053e70acf6dd6ce5c0
#
_cell.length_a   1.000
_cell.length_b   1.000
_cell.length_c   1.000
_cell.angle_alpha   90.00
_cell.angle_beta   90.00
_cell.angle_gamma   90.00
#
_symmetry.space_group_name_H-M   'P 1'
#
loop_
_entity.id
_entity.type
_entity.pdbx_description
1 polymer ?
#
loop_
_entity_poly.entity_id
_entity_poly.type
_entity_poly.pdbx_seq_one_letter_code
_entity_poly.pdbx_strand_id
1 'polypeptide(L)'
;MDLLAHAGHSLALGPVRLGLRAAVGLGGGGAVLTGGGAMARLDATLQADLPAGWQLGAGLGRVRGQASTLRGQRAELWLAHSLEPGAAPGAPDRAGTVRPADWGGGLLHIAPLQRANGSKQSLEAIGLLLNQGVGSLLGGQAYFSGQAYSALGGAAGGYSIGLVGAGWASGGDADLWRGGAELLAGGAGGGGVKQASGALLLGQAWLSRRMVDPAQRLRLSVGALVPLQDGKAAAPVVALLWTRSFGLVGP
;
A
#
# COMPACT_ATOMS: atom_id res chain seq x y z
N MET A 1 -0.76 0.39 11.40
CA MET A 1 -0.58 -0.03 10.00
C MET A 1 0.82 -0.55 9.79
N ASP A 2 1.01 -1.61 9.00
CA ASP A 2 2.32 -2.23 8.78
C ASP A 2 2.59 -2.31 7.28
N LEU A 3 3.82 -2.02 6.89
CA LEU A 3 4.36 -2.25 5.56
C LEU A 3 5.44 -3.33 5.68
N LEU A 4 5.14 -4.53 5.22
CA LEU A 4 5.98 -5.70 5.44
C LEU A 4 6.26 -6.42 4.12
N ALA A 5 7.53 -6.73 3.88
CA ALA A 5 7.93 -7.74 2.93
C ALA A 5 7.87 -9.11 3.60
N HIS A 6 7.27 -10.09 2.93
CA HIS A 6 7.17 -11.44 3.47
C HIS A 6 7.66 -12.50 2.49
N ALA A 7 8.18 -13.58 3.05
CA ALA A 7 8.46 -14.81 2.35
C ALA A 7 7.88 -15.97 3.16
N GLY A 8 7.44 -17.01 2.47
CA GLY A 8 6.85 -18.16 3.12
C GLY A 8 6.85 -19.39 2.25
N HIS A 9 6.57 -20.51 2.87
CA HIS A 9 6.38 -21.80 2.21
C HIS A 9 5.07 -22.41 2.69
N SER A 10 4.36 -23.07 1.78
CA SER A 10 3.11 -23.74 2.10
C SER A 10 3.07 -25.15 1.50
N LEU A 11 2.43 -26.05 2.23
CA LEU A 11 2.15 -27.42 1.81
C LEU A 11 0.67 -27.57 1.52
N ALA A 12 0.33 -28.05 0.35
CA ALA A 12 -1.06 -28.34 -0.03
C ALA A 12 -1.50 -29.68 0.56
N LEU A 13 -2.62 -29.66 1.25
CA LEU A 13 -3.27 -30.82 1.84
C LEU A 13 -4.72 -30.88 1.33
N GLY A 14 -4.89 -31.29 0.06
CA GLY A 14 -6.17 -31.21 -0.63
C GLY A 14 -6.62 -29.76 -0.85
N PRO A 15 -7.84 -29.37 -0.42
CA PRO A 15 -8.36 -28.01 -0.58
C PRO A 15 -7.77 -27.01 0.43
N VAL A 16 -6.93 -27.49 1.33
CA VAL A 16 -6.35 -26.67 2.41
C VAL A 16 -4.84 -26.58 2.22
N ARG A 17 -4.26 -25.44 2.59
CA ARG A 17 -2.81 -25.20 2.60
C ARG A 17 -2.36 -24.80 4.00
N LEU A 18 -1.35 -25.49 4.51
CA LEU A 18 -0.64 -25.11 5.72
C LEU A 18 0.63 -24.39 5.34
N GLY A 19 0.92 -23.27 5.98
CA GLY A 19 2.09 -22.48 5.66
C GLY A 19 2.81 -21.91 6.87
N LEU A 20 4.07 -21.55 6.64
CA LEU A 20 4.88 -20.71 7.51
C LEU A 20 5.29 -19.47 6.73
N ARG A 21 5.13 -18.31 7.33
CA ARG A 21 5.44 -17.02 6.73
C ARG A 21 6.28 -16.17 7.69
N ALA A 22 7.46 -15.75 7.23
CA ALA A 22 8.26 -14.74 7.90
C ALA A 22 8.08 -13.40 7.20
N ALA A 23 8.04 -12.31 7.96
CA ALA A 23 7.93 -10.97 7.41
C ALA A 23 8.84 -10.01 8.19
N VAL A 24 9.37 -9.02 7.47
CA VAL A 24 10.14 -7.92 8.03
C VAL A 24 9.70 -6.61 7.40
N GLY A 25 9.76 -5.52 8.13
CA GLY A 25 9.42 -4.21 7.60
C GLY A 25 9.20 -3.17 8.68
N LEU A 26 8.34 -2.23 8.34
CA LEU A 26 8.04 -1.07 9.15
C LEU A 26 6.55 -1.09 9.54
N GLY A 27 6.26 -0.73 10.76
CA GLY A 27 4.88 -0.61 11.20
C GLY A 27 4.73 0.29 12.40
N GLY A 28 3.51 0.70 12.64
CA GLY A 28 3.18 1.60 13.73
C GLY A 28 1.74 2.08 13.66
N GLY A 29 1.44 3.03 14.51
CA GLY A 29 0.11 3.63 14.63
C GLY A 29 -0.49 3.43 16.02
N GLY A 30 -1.45 4.28 16.33
CA GLY A 30 -2.04 4.31 17.66
C GLY A 30 -1.02 4.66 18.75
N ALA A 31 -1.20 4.09 19.93
CA ALA A 31 -0.33 4.29 21.09
C ALA A 31 0.75 3.19 21.21
N VAL A 32 1.00 2.40 20.19
CA VAL A 32 1.96 1.29 20.24
C VAL A 32 3.38 1.82 20.08
N LEU A 33 4.24 1.54 21.04
CA LEU A 33 5.65 1.90 21.04
C LEU A 33 6.42 0.89 20.19
N THR A 34 6.64 1.20 18.92
CA THR A 34 7.33 0.34 17.96
C THR A 34 8.85 0.57 17.90
N GLY A 35 9.37 1.57 18.64
CA GLY A 35 10.81 1.84 18.74
C GLY A 35 11.49 2.12 17.40
N GLY A 36 10.87 2.99 16.59
CA GLY A 36 11.38 3.33 15.26
C GLY A 36 10.69 2.60 14.10
N GLY A 37 9.72 1.74 14.41
CA GLY A 37 8.85 1.11 13.42
C GLY A 37 9.38 -0.20 12.82
N ALA A 38 10.66 -0.50 12.93
CA ALA A 38 11.20 -1.76 12.41
C ALA A 38 10.70 -2.96 13.18
N MET A 39 10.16 -3.94 12.49
CA MET A 39 9.57 -5.14 13.09
C MET A 39 9.78 -6.38 12.25
N ALA A 40 9.76 -7.53 12.93
CA ALA A 40 9.76 -8.85 12.32
C ALA A 40 8.53 -9.64 12.78
N ARG A 41 8.04 -10.52 11.93
CA ARG A 41 6.90 -11.41 12.20
C ARG A 41 7.21 -12.83 11.75
N LEU A 42 6.65 -13.78 12.47
CA LEU A 42 6.63 -15.19 12.09
C LEU A 42 5.22 -15.73 12.34
N ASP A 43 4.60 -16.21 11.30
CA ASP A 43 3.20 -16.67 11.32
C ASP A 43 3.11 -18.11 10.80
N ALA A 44 2.30 -18.92 11.47
CA ALA A 44 1.74 -20.14 10.89
C ALA A 44 0.39 -19.79 10.26
N THR A 45 0.15 -20.30 9.05
CA THR A 45 -1.05 -19.94 8.27
C THR A 45 -1.81 -21.18 7.84
N LEU A 46 -3.12 -21.06 7.83
CA LEU A 46 -4.05 -22.03 7.25
C LEU A 46 -4.89 -21.30 6.21
N GLN A 47 -4.95 -21.83 5.00
CA GLN A 47 -5.69 -21.25 3.89
C GLN A 47 -6.54 -22.33 3.23
N ALA A 48 -7.77 -22.00 2.90
CA ALA A 48 -8.67 -22.84 2.11
C ALA A 48 -9.02 -22.14 0.80
N ASP A 49 -8.93 -22.86 -0.30
CA ASP A 49 -9.40 -22.41 -1.60
C ASP A 49 -10.92 -22.63 -1.68
N LEU A 50 -11.65 -21.59 -2.01
CA LEU A 50 -13.10 -21.57 -2.15
C LEU A 50 -13.50 -21.49 -3.63
N PRO A 51 -14.76 -21.79 -3.99
CA PRO A 51 -15.24 -21.63 -5.35
C PRO A 51 -15.06 -20.21 -5.89
N ALA A 52 -15.01 -20.08 -7.22
CA ALA A 52 -14.91 -18.81 -7.95
C ALA A 52 -13.65 -17.97 -7.62
N GLY A 53 -12.53 -18.62 -7.28
CA GLY A 53 -11.25 -17.94 -7.04
C GLY A 53 -11.15 -17.25 -5.68
N TRP A 54 -12.09 -17.48 -4.78
CA TRP A 54 -12.00 -16.99 -3.41
C TRP A 54 -11.07 -17.85 -2.55
N GLN A 55 -10.46 -17.24 -1.56
CA GLN A 55 -9.58 -17.87 -0.59
C GLN A 55 -9.88 -17.32 0.79
N LEU A 56 -10.11 -18.20 1.74
CA LEU A 56 -10.25 -17.84 3.14
C LEU A 56 -9.01 -18.32 3.89
N GLY A 57 -8.44 -17.46 4.71
CA GLY A 57 -7.27 -17.85 5.48
C GLY A 57 -7.29 -17.33 6.90
N ALA A 58 -6.56 -18.04 7.76
CA ALA A 58 -6.29 -17.66 9.12
C ALA A 58 -4.79 -17.77 9.40
N GLY A 59 -4.28 -16.92 10.29
CA GLY A 59 -2.89 -16.97 10.71
C GLY A 59 -2.75 -16.71 12.21
N LEU A 60 -1.82 -17.40 12.82
CA LEU A 60 -1.40 -17.19 14.18
C LEU A 60 0.11 -17.01 14.20
N GLY A 61 0.60 -16.01 14.92
CA GLY A 61 2.03 -15.74 14.92
C GLY A 61 2.50 -14.82 16.02
N ARG A 62 3.75 -14.43 15.88
CA ARG A 62 4.43 -13.53 16.81
C ARG A 62 4.98 -12.34 16.04
N VAL A 63 4.92 -11.19 16.69
CA VAL A 63 5.52 -9.95 16.25
C VAL A 63 6.57 -9.49 17.27
N ARG A 64 7.67 -8.95 16.78
CA ARG A 64 8.73 -8.34 17.59
C ARG A 64 9.23 -7.07 16.92
N GLY A 65 9.26 -5.97 17.67
CA GLY A 65 9.96 -4.75 17.26
C GLY A 65 11.47 -4.89 17.46
N GLN A 66 12.26 -4.32 16.55
CA GLN A 66 13.72 -4.46 16.58
C GLN A 66 14.35 -3.64 17.70
N ALA A 67 13.92 -2.40 17.88
CA ALA A 67 14.46 -1.47 18.87
C ALA A 67 13.43 -1.06 19.93
N SER A 68 12.50 -1.96 20.26
CA SER A 68 11.39 -1.68 21.17
C SER A 68 11.08 -2.85 22.08
N THR A 69 10.26 -2.59 23.09
CA THR A 69 9.66 -3.62 23.95
C THR A 69 8.49 -4.34 23.27
N LEU A 70 8.14 -3.97 22.05
CA LEU A 70 7.04 -4.60 21.32
C LEU A 70 7.31 -6.09 21.13
N ARG A 71 6.54 -6.88 21.83
CA ARG A 71 6.47 -8.34 21.68
C ARG A 71 5.01 -8.72 21.82
N GLY A 72 4.48 -9.46 20.89
CA GLY A 72 3.07 -9.83 20.93
C GLY A 72 2.78 -11.10 20.15
N GLN A 73 1.64 -11.68 20.49
CA GLN A 73 0.97 -12.66 19.65
C GLN A 73 0.00 -11.93 18.75
N ARG A 74 -0.24 -12.49 17.58
CA ARG A 74 -1.23 -11.98 16.64
C ARG A 74 -2.07 -13.12 16.10
N ALA A 75 -3.32 -12.80 15.83
CA ALA A 75 -4.19 -13.60 15.00
C ALA A 75 -4.66 -12.75 13.84
N GLU A 76 -4.81 -13.35 12.68
CA GLU A 76 -5.40 -12.70 11.51
C GLU A 76 -6.40 -13.62 10.83
N LEU A 77 -7.40 -13.01 10.21
CA LEU A 77 -8.29 -13.63 9.25
C LEU A 77 -8.21 -12.80 7.97
N TRP A 78 -8.17 -13.46 6.83
CA TRP A 78 -8.26 -12.77 5.56
C TRP A 78 -9.18 -13.49 4.60
N LEU A 79 -9.83 -12.69 3.75
CA LEU A 79 -10.55 -13.15 2.58
C LEU A 79 -9.83 -12.55 1.37
N ALA A 80 -9.40 -13.38 0.45
CA ALA A 80 -8.74 -12.96 -0.77
C ALA A 80 -9.52 -13.48 -1.98
N HIS A 81 -9.42 -12.76 -3.09
CA HIS A 81 -9.94 -13.19 -4.38
C HIS A 81 -8.81 -13.17 -5.39
N SER A 82 -8.57 -14.27 -6.07
CA SER A 82 -7.63 -14.30 -7.17
C SER A 82 -8.21 -13.54 -8.35
N LEU A 83 -7.51 -12.49 -8.75
CA LEU A 83 -7.89 -11.70 -9.94
C LEU A 83 -7.40 -12.37 -11.24
N GLU A 84 -6.49 -13.31 -11.13
CA GLU A 84 -6.16 -14.26 -12.17
C GLU A 84 -6.84 -15.59 -11.80
N PRO A 85 -7.92 -15.98 -12.49
CA PRO A 85 -8.38 -17.36 -12.39
C PRO A 85 -7.20 -18.20 -12.83
N GLY A 86 -6.56 -18.89 -11.89
CA GLY A 86 -5.45 -19.76 -12.17
C GLY A 86 -5.86 -20.66 -13.33
N ALA A 87 -5.19 -20.51 -14.47
CA ALA A 87 -5.35 -21.44 -15.56
C ALA A 87 -4.97 -22.81 -15.01
N ALA A 88 -5.96 -23.61 -14.64
CA ALA A 88 -5.73 -25.03 -14.48
C ALA A 88 -5.08 -25.51 -15.77
N PRO A 89 -3.98 -26.26 -15.73
CA PRO A 89 -3.35 -26.79 -16.94
C PRO A 89 -4.43 -27.44 -17.83
N GLY A 90 -4.69 -26.85 -19.01
CA GLY A 90 -5.73 -27.31 -19.91
C GLY A 90 -7.08 -26.59 -19.84
N ALA A 91 -7.24 -25.58 -19.01
CA ALA A 91 -8.43 -24.73 -19.07
C ALA A 91 -8.37 -23.86 -20.34
N PRO A 92 -9.47 -23.77 -21.13
CA PRO A 92 -9.50 -22.89 -22.29
C PRO A 92 -9.28 -21.45 -21.85
N ASP A 93 -8.47 -20.70 -22.61
CA ASP A 93 -8.29 -19.27 -22.42
C ASP A 93 -9.65 -18.59 -22.36
N ARG A 94 -10.09 -18.23 -21.18
CA ARG A 94 -11.23 -17.34 -21.04
C ARG A 94 -10.74 -15.97 -21.46
N ALA A 95 -11.21 -15.51 -22.61
CA ALA A 95 -11.02 -14.14 -23.06
C ALA A 95 -11.75 -13.20 -22.10
N GLY A 96 -11.17 -12.99 -20.92
CA GLY A 96 -11.62 -12.00 -19.96
C GLY A 96 -11.14 -10.62 -20.37
N THR A 97 -11.86 -9.59 -19.96
CA THR A 97 -11.41 -8.22 -20.18
C THR A 97 -10.16 -7.97 -19.35
N VAL A 98 -9.02 -7.76 -20.01
CA VAL A 98 -7.78 -7.38 -19.30
C VAL A 98 -7.94 -5.95 -18.79
N ARG A 99 -7.87 -5.79 -17.47
CA ARG A 99 -7.88 -4.48 -16.82
C ARG A 99 -6.45 -4.10 -16.45
N PRO A 100 -5.99 -2.90 -16.85
CA PRO A 100 -4.67 -2.45 -16.47
C PRO A 100 -4.59 -2.22 -14.97
N ALA A 101 -3.52 -2.69 -14.37
CA ALA A 101 -3.19 -2.44 -12.99
C ALA A 101 -1.71 -2.05 -12.88
N ASP A 102 -1.40 -1.14 -11.97
CA ASP A 102 -0.05 -0.73 -11.64
C ASP A 102 0.23 -1.02 -10.18
N TRP A 103 1.36 -1.61 -9.90
CA TRP A 103 1.89 -1.63 -8.55
C TRP A 103 3.22 -0.89 -8.52
N GLY A 104 3.56 -0.34 -7.39
CA GLY A 104 4.81 0.38 -7.27
C GLY A 104 5.21 0.67 -5.84
N GLY A 105 6.40 1.20 -5.69
CA GLY A 105 6.93 1.61 -4.41
C GLY A 105 7.89 2.78 -4.56
N GLY A 106 8.15 3.46 -3.46
CA GLY A 106 9.06 4.60 -3.46
C GLY A 106 9.02 5.40 -2.17
N LEU A 107 9.46 6.63 -2.29
CA LEU A 107 9.65 7.55 -1.18
C LEU A 107 8.56 8.63 -1.17
N LEU A 108 8.10 8.98 0.01
CA LEU A 108 7.24 10.11 0.29
C LEU A 108 7.94 11.05 1.26
N HIS A 109 8.09 12.30 0.85
CA HIS A 109 8.49 13.41 1.71
C HIS A 109 7.25 14.16 2.15
N ILE A 110 7.08 14.37 3.45
CA ILE A 110 6.04 15.22 4.03
C ILE A 110 6.73 16.46 4.63
N ALA A 111 6.29 17.64 4.23
CA ALA A 111 6.78 18.92 4.77
C ALA A 111 6.61 18.99 6.30
N PRO A 112 7.30 19.90 7.00
CA PRO A 112 7.37 19.85 8.45
C PRO A 112 6.02 19.71 9.12
N LEU A 113 5.87 18.63 9.88
CA LEU A 113 4.69 18.27 10.67
C LEU A 113 4.89 18.67 12.13
N GLN A 114 3.81 19.15 12.76
CA GLN A 114 3.81 19.38 14.19
C GLN A 114 3.75 18.04 14.93
N ARG A 115 4.64 17.87 15.89
CA ARG A 115 4.76 16.71 16.76
C ARG A 115 4.08 16.93 18.11
N ALA A 116 3.90 15.86 18.87
CA ALA A 116 3.30 15.91 20.21
C ALA A 116 4.11 16.77 21.20
N ASN A 117 5.43 16.86 21.02
CA ASN A 117 6.33 17.70 21.83
C ASN A 117 6.39 19.17 21.35
N GLY A 118 5.55 19.57 20.39
CA GLY A 118 5.50 20.93 19.84
C GLY A 118 6.53 21.25 18.74
N SER A 119 7.53 20.40 18.51
CA SER A 119 8.51 20.60 17.43
C SER A 119 7.88 20.39 16.05
N LYS A 120 8.50 20.94 15.02
CA LYS A 120 8.15 20.72 13.61
C LYS A 120 9.30 20.02 12.91
N GLN A 121 9.03 18.92 12.24
CA GLN A 121 10.02 18.16 11.47
C GLN A 121 9.41 17.59 10.21
N SER A 122 10.17 17.60 9.11
CA SER A 122 9.83 16.83 7.91
C SER A 122 9.91 15.34 8.19
N LEU A 123 9.21 14.57 7.40
CA LEU A 123 9.13 13.13 7.54
C LEU A 123 9.38 12.46 6.19
N GLU A 124 10.29 11.48 6.22
CA GLU A 124 10.53 10.59 5.08
C GLU A 124 9.84 9.26 5.34
N ALA A 125 9.11 8.79 4.35
CA ALA A 125 8.42 7.50 4.42
C ALA A 125 8.69 6.69 3.16
N ILE A 126 8.72 5.38 3.31
CA ILE A 126 8.67 4.44 2.19
C ILE A 126 7.24 3.96 2.03
N GLY A 127 6.82 3.74 0.80
CA GLY A 127 5.45 3.34 0.53
C GLY A 127 5.28 2.41 -0.64
N LEU A 128 4.08 1.86 -0.69
CA LEU A 128 3.56 1.06 -1.80
C LEU A 128 2.33 1.73 -2.38
N LEU A 129 2.14 1.53 -3.68
CA LEU A 129 1.00 2.00 -4.45
C LEU A 129 0.45 0.82 -5.25
N LEU A 130 -0.87 0.72 -5.30
CA LEU A 130 -1.60 -0.17 -6.19
C LEU A 130 -2.70 0.64 -6.87
N ASN A 131 -2.70 0.67 -8.20
CA ASN A 131 -3.77 1.25 -9.00
C ASN A 131 -4.45 0.18 -9.83
N GLN A 132 -5.75 0.28 -9.97
CA GLN A 132 -6.54 -0.60 -10.84
C GLN A 132 -7.44 0.22 -11.75
N GLY A 133 -7.23 0.09 -13.05
CA GLY A 133 -8.08 0.73 -14.05
C GLY A 133 -9.53 0.26 -13.96
N VAL A 134 -10.46 1.19 -14.05
CA VAL A 134 -11.92 0.91 -14.04
C VAL A 134 -12.59 1.25 -15.35
N GLY A 135 -11.98 2.07 -16.19
CA GLY A 135 -12.51 2.43 -17.50
C GLY A 135 -12.02 3.77 -18.01
N SER A 136 -12.47 4.15 -19.20
CA SER A 136 -12.12 5.43 -19.82
C SER A 136 -13.09 6.53 -19.34
N LEU A 137 -12.54 7.69 -19.03
CA LEU A 137 -13.28 8.87 -18.60
C LEU A 137 -12.59 10.13 -19.17
N LEU A 138 -13.35 11.00 -19.82
CA LEU A 138 -12.88 12.30 -20.35
C LEU A 138 -11.59 12.20 -21.19
N GLY A 139 -11.49 11.18 -22.05
CA GLY A 139 -10.30 10.99 -22.90
C GLY A 139 -9.08 10.43 -22.16
N GLY A 140 -9.21 10.07 -20.91
CA GLY A 140 -8.18 9.42 -20.10
C GLY A 140 -8.69 8.16 -19.43
N GLN A 141 -7.96 7.66 -18.46
CA GLN A 141 -8.26 6.45 -17.72
C GLN A 141 -8.61 6.76 -16.27
N ALA A 142 -9.79 6.33 -15.83
CA ALA A 142 -10.15 6.32 -14.42
C ALA A 142 -9.62 5.06 -13.74
N TYR A 143 -9.19 5.17 -12.48
CA TYR A 143 -8.66 4.05 -11.72
C TYR A 143 -8.96 4.20 -10.22
N PHE A 144 -9.02 3.09 -9.51
CA PHE A 144 -8.92 3.04 -8.06
C PHE A 144 -7.46 3.01 -7.65
N SER A 145 -7.16 3.66 -6.53
CA SER A 145 -5.81 3.71 -5.94
C SER A 145 -5.84 3.33 -4.49
N GLY A 146 -4.88 2.48 -4.09
CA GLY A 146 -4.54 2.19 -2.72
C GLY A 146 -3.08 2.56 -2.46
N GLN A 147 -2.81 3.30 -1.38
CA GLN A 147 -1.47 3.73 -1.01
C GLN A 147 -1.21 3.48 0.47
N ALA A 148 -0.01 3.02 0.77
CA ALA A 148 0.42 2.76 2.13
C ALA A 148 1.84 3.27 2.33
N TYR A 149 2.08 4.03 3.38
CA TYR A 149 3.39 4.60 3.70
C TYR A 149 3.75 4.36 5.15
N SER A 150 5.04 4.15 5.42
CA SER A 150 5.58 4.04 6.78
C SER A 150 6.86 4.84 6.90
N ALA A 151 6.99 5.60 7.99
CA ALA A 151 8.17 6.41 8.24
C ALA A 151 9.43 5.57 8.29
N LEU A 152 10.52 6.05 7.65
CA LEU A 152 11.79 5.35 7.57
C LEU A 152 12.57 5.31 8.89
N GLY A 153 12.11 6.02 9.91
CA GLY A 153 12.73 5.99 11.22
C GLY A 153 12.80 7.37 11.87
N GLY A 154 13.79 7.55 12.73
CA GLY A 154 14.01 8.78 13.49
C GLY A 154 12.90 9.03 14.52
N ALA A 155 12.73 10.29 14.87
CA ALA A 155 11.74 10.69 15.87
C ALA A 155 10.28 10.44 15.45
N ALA A 156 10.00 10.13 14.17
CA ALA A 156 8.69 9.76 13.64
C ALA A 156 8.55 8.27 13.36
N GLY A 157 9.51 7.46 13.79
CA GLY A 157 9.45 6.01 13.63
C GLY A 157 8.14 5.44 14.20
N GLY A 158 7.49 4.57 13.41
CA GLY A 158 6.17 4.05 13.73
C GLY A 158 4.98 4.91 13.26
N TYR A 159 5.21 6.05 12.58
CA TYR A 159 4.16 6.75 11.87
C TYR A 159 3.85 6.02 10.55
N SER A 160 2.58 5.80 10.30
CA SER A 160 2.11 5.13 9.09
C SER A 160 0.83 5.78 8.56
N ILE A 161 0.65 5.69 7.24
CA ILE A 161 -0.48 6.24 6.50
C ILE A 161 -1.07 5.12 5.64
N GLY A 162 -2.39 5.02 5.60
CA GLY A 162 -3.11 4.15 4.68
C GLY A 162 -4.24 4.91 4.01
N LEU A 163 -4.29 4.85 2.68
CA LEU A 163 -5.19 5.64 1.85
C LEU A 163 -5.79 4.77 0.74
N VAL A 164 -7.06 5.01 0.46
CA VAL A 164 -7.77 4.45 -0.69
C VAL A 164 -8.57 5.55 -1.37
N GLY A 165 -8.77 5.44 -2.67
CA GLY A 165 -9.57 6.41 -3.40
C GLY A 165 -9.54 6.19 -4.89
N ALA A 166 -9.72 7.26 -5.64
CA ALA A 166 -9.78 7.22 -7.08
C ALA A 166 -8.90 8.31 -7.72
N GLY A 167 -8.53 8.04 -8.95
CA GLY A 167 -7.77 8.96 -9.76
C GLY A 167 -8.15 8.91 -11.23
N TRP A 168 -7.60 9.84 -11.93
CA TRP A 168 -7.69 9.96 -13.37
C TRP A 168 -6.30 10.19 -13.96
N ALA A 169 -6.00 9.54 -15.09
CA ALA A 169 -4.76 9.64 -15.83
C ALA A 169 -5.03 10.08 -17.26
N SER A 170 -4.29 11.06 -17.75
CA SER A 170 -4.26 11.44 -19.17
C SER A 170 -3.41 10.47 -19.99
N GLY A 171 -3.71 10.37 -21.26
CA GLY A 171 -2.91 9.58 -22.21
C GLY A 171 -3.09 8.06 -22.07
N GLY A 172 -2.46 7.35 -22.97
CA GLY A 172 -2.45 5.88 -23.04
C GLY A 172 -1.21 5.26 -22.39
N ASP A 173 -1.22 3.93 -22.24
CA ASP A 173 -0.08 3.20 -21.67
C ASP A 173 1.17 3.26 -22.56
N ALA A 174 0.98 3.50 -23.87
CA ALA A 174 2.07 3.66 -24.83
C ALA A 174 2.78 5.01 -24.74
N ASP A 175 2.19 6.03 -24.11
CA ASP A 175 2.75 7.38 -24.07
C ASP A 175 4.01 7.45 -23.22
N LEU A 176 4.99 8.22 -23.67
CA LEU A 176 6.23 8.45 -22.93
C LEU A 176 5.95 9.16 -21.61
N TRP A 177 5.06 10.16 -21.64
CA TRP A 177 4.63 10.92 -20.48
C TRP A 177 3.15 10.74 -20.21
N ARG A 178 2.78 10.57 -18.94
CA ARG A 178 1.38 10.57 -18.48
C ARG A 178 1.28 11.47 -17.27
N GLY A 179 0.20 12.21 -17.18
CA GLY A 179 -0.13 13.02 -16.03
C GLY A 179 -1.48 12.63 -15.45
N GLY A 180 -1.73 13.00 -14.22
CA GLY A 180 -3.01 12.72 -13.61
C GLY A 180 -3.20 13.35 -12.24
N ALA A 181 -4.36 13.09 -11.65
CA ALA A 181 -4.71 13.55 -10.33
C ALA A 181 -5.45 12.45 -9.56
N GLU A 182 -5.33 12.50 -8.24
CA GLU A 182 -5.97 11.54 -7.32
C GLU A 182 -6.55 12.26 -6.12
N LEU A 183 -7.65 11.72 -5.62
CA LEU A 183 -8.21 12.06 -4.32
C LEU A 183 -8.38 10.78 -3.51
N LEU A 184 -7.69 10.70 -2.39
CA LEU A 184 -7.66 9.54 -1.53
C LEU A 184 -8.10 9.90 -0.12
N ALA A 185 -8.78 9.00 0.54
CA ALA A 185 -9.19 9.11 1.94
C ALA A 185 -8.61 7.97 2.75
N GLY A 186 -8.37 8.19 4.02
CA GLY A 186 -7.87 7.16 4.90
C GLY A 186 -7.47 7.65 6.27
N GLY A 187 -6.44 7.04 6.82
CA GLY A 187 -5.98 7.37 8.15
C GLY A 187 -4.47 7.29 8.30
N ALA A 188 -3.98 8.03 9.29
CA ALA A 188 -2.59 7.99 9.68
C ALA A 188 -2.43 8.08 11.19
N GLY A 189 -1.28 7.64 11.69
CA GLY A 189 -0.99 7.77 13.11
C GLY A 189 0.34 7.15 13.54
N GLY A 190 0.69 7.37 14.80
CA GLY A 190 1.93 6.90 15.41
C GLY A 190 3.06 7.90 15.36
N GLY A 191 4.25 7.47 15.78
CA GLY A 191 5.49 8.24 15.72
C GLY A 191 5.47 9.61 16.41
N GLY A 192 4.51 9.87 17.30
CA GLY A 192 4.37 11.17 17.95
C GLY A 192 4.01 12.32 16.99
N VAL A 193 3.50 12.04 15.81
CA VAL A 193 3.00 13.05 14.86
C VAL A 193 1.59 13.46 15.26
N LYS A 194 1.37 14.77 15.45
CA LYS A 194 0.08 15.32 15.87
C LYS A 194 -0.71 15.89 14.69
N GLN A 195 -0.05 16.60 13.79
CA GLN A 195 -0.72 17.33 12.71
C GLN A 195 -1.43 16.43 11.71
N ALA A 196 -0.73 15.51 11.06
CA ALA A 196 -1.27 14.61 10.05
C ALA A 196 -1.58 13.23 10.67
N SER A 197 -2.46 13.19 11.68
CA SER A 197 -2.89 11.96 12.35
C SER A 197 -4.41 11.88 12.43
N GLY A 198 -4.95 10.68 12.50
CA GLY A 198 -6.39 10.41 12.44
C GLY A 198 -6.87 10.26 11.00
N ALA A 199 -8.14 10.56 10.77
CA ALA A 199 -8.73 10.56 9.44
C ALA A 199 -8.20 11.73 8.61
N LEU A 200 -7.87 11.46 7.34
CA LEU A 200 -7.31 12.47 6.43
C LEU A 200 -7.65 12.20 4.96
N LEU A 201 -7.51 13.25 4.18
CA LEU A 201 -7.56 13.22 2.72
C LEU A 201 -6.17 13.50 2.14
N LEU A 202 -5.85 12.88 1.01
CA LEU A 202 -4.72 13.23 0.17
C LEU A 202 -5.25 13.63 -1.20
N GLY A 203 -5.06 14.91 -1.56
CA GLY A 203 -5.21 15.38 -2.93
C GLY A 203 -3.84 15.54 -3.56
N GLN A 204 -3.61 14.93 -4.72
CA GLN A 204 -2.33 15.04 -5.41
C GLN A 204 -2.47 15.02 -6.93
N ALA A 205 -1.57 15.75 -7.59
CA ALA A 205 -1.31 15.65 -9.02
C ALA A 205 0.01 14.90 -9.22
N TRP A 206 0.14 14.23 -10.37
CA TRP A 206 1.34 13.49 -10.68
C TRP A 206 1.70 13.53 -12.16
N LEU A 207 2.99 13.33 -12.41
CA LEU A 207 3.56 13.14 -13.74
C LEU A 207 4.41 11.86 -13.72
N SER A 208 4.27 11.02 -14.73
CA SER A 208 5.11 9.83 -14.88
C SER A 208 5.76 9.76 -16.24
N ARG A 209 6.99 9.23 -16.26
CA ARG A 209 7.76 8.95 -17.47
C ARG A 209 7.97 7.45 -17.63
N ARG A 210 7.71 6.91 -18.82
CA ARG A 210 8.01 5.53 -19.17
C ARG A 210 9.52 5.32 -19.20
N MET A 211 9.96 4.20 -18.64
CA MET A 211 11.36 3.79 -18.63
C MET A 211 11.73 2.97 -19.87
N VAL A 212 12.92 2.38 -19.89
CA VAL A 212 13.39 1.52 -20.99
C VAL A 212 12.47 0.29 -21.12
N ASP A 213 12.14 -0.36 -20.01
CA ASP A 213 11.07 -1.36 -19.98
C ASP A 213 9.72 -0.62 -20.07
N PRO A 214 8.91 -0.85 -21.13
CA PRO A 214 7.65 -0.13 -21.33
C PRO A 214 6.62 -0.39 -20.22
N ALA A 215 6.72 -1.48 -19.49
CA ALA A 215 5.87 -1.76 -18.34
C ALA A 215 6.24 -0.93 -17.12
N GLN A 216 7.38 -0.26 -17.11
CA GLN A 216 7.89 0.48 -15.94
C GLN A 216 7.81 1.99 -16.16
N ARG A 217 7.46 2.69 -15.09
CA ARG A 217 7.40 4.15 -15.06
C ARG A 217 8.01 4.71 -13.78
N LEU A 218 8.64 5.87 -13.90
CA LEU A 218 9.01 6.70 -12.76
C LEU A 218 7.96 7.80 -12.62
N ARG A 219 7.34 7.89 -11.45
CA ARG A 219 6.25 8.82 -11.13
C ARG A 219 6.68 9.81 -10.06
N LEU A 220 6.52 11.09 -10.34
CA LEU A 220 6.63 12.19 -9.37
C LEU A 220 5.22 12.67 -9.04
N SER A 221 4.90 12.79 -7.76
CA SER A 221 3.61 13.30 -7.29
C SER A 221 3.83 14.50 -6.36
N VAL A 222 2.94 15.48 -6.43
CA VAL A 222 2.89 16.62 -5.52
C VAL A 222 1.47 16.81 -5.02
N GLY A 223 1.29 17.13 -3.75
CA GLY A 223 -0.04 17.23 -3.16
C GLY A 223 -0.04 17.73 -1.73
N ALA A 224 -1.15 17.47 -1.05
CA ALA A 224 -1.31 17.80 0.36
C ALA A 224 -2.13 16.76 1.12
N LEU A 225 -1.67 16.42 2.31
CA LEU A 225 -2.43 15.68 3.32
C LEU A 225 -3.27 16.67 4.11
N VAL A 226 -4.58 16.50 4.07
CA VAL A 226 -5.56 17.34 4.76
C VAL A 226 -6.20 16.54 5.88
N PRO A 227 -5.86 16.81 7.16
CA PRO A 227 -6.53 16.19 8.29
C PRO A 227 -8.00 16.59 8.32
N LEU A 228 -8.90 15.62 8.61
CA LEU A 228 -10.33 15.87 8.74
C LEU A 228 -10.74 16.32 10.15
N GLN A 229 -9.77 16.48 11.05
CA GLN A 229 -10.00 17.00 12.39
C GLN A 229 -9.79 18.51 12.42
N ASP A 230 -10.66 19.20 13.12
CA ASP A 230 -10.64 20.66 13.25
C ASP A 230 -9.31 21.19 13.81
N GLY A 231 -8.90 22.38 13.32
CA GLY A 231 -7.72 23.09 13.79
C GLY A 231 -6.37 22.54 13.34
N LYS A 232 -6.35 21.52 12.45
CA LYS A 232 -5.10 20.98 11.89
C LYS A 232 -4.86 21.53 10.48
N ALA A 233 -3.66 22.04 10.24
CA ALA A 233 -3.26 22.53 8.93
C ALA A 233 -2.93 21.38 7.97
N ALA A 234 -3.16 21.59 6.68
CA ALA A 234 -2.71 20.70 5.62
C ALA A 234 -1.18 20.59 5.60
N ALA A 235 -0.66 19.45 5.20
CA ALA A 235 0.76 19.19 5.07
C ALA A 235 1.11 18.91 3.60
N PRO A 236 1.93 19.74 2.93
CA PRO A 236 2.44 19.46 1.60
C PRO A 236 3.21 18.15 1.54
N VAL A 237 3.06 17.44 0.44
CA VAL A 237 3.76 16.17 0.19
C VAL A 237 4.35 16.13 -1.21
N VAL A 238 5.49 15.43 -1.32
CA VAL A 238 6.13 15.08 -2.59
C VAL A 238 6.47 13.59 -2.54
N ALA A 239 6.12 12.85 -3.59
CA ALA A 239 6.46 11.44 -3.68
C ALA A 239 7.18 11.13 -4.98
N LEU A 240 8.20 10.26 -4.90
CA LEU A 240 8.88 9.68 -6.03
C LEU A 240 8.67 8.17 -5.99
N LEU A 241 7.97 7.63 -6.97
CA LEU A 241 7.55 6.23 -7.03
C LEU A 241 8.04 5.60 -8.33
N TRP A 242 8.57 4.39 -8.23
CA TRP A 242 8.70 3.49 -9.37
C TRP A 242 7.43 2.65 -9.44
N THR A 243 6.86 2.50 -10.63
CA THR A 243 5.67 1.69 -10.88
C THR A 243 5.88 0.71 -12.00
N ARG A 244 5.18 -0.42 -11.95
CA ARG A 244 5.15 -1.43 -13.00
C ARG A 244 3.70 -1.80 -13.30
N SER A 245 3.38 -1.76 -14.60
CA SER A 245 2.06 -2.12 -15.11
C SER A 245 1.96 -3.62 -15.40
N PHE A 246 0.80 -4.19 -15.17
CA PHE A 246 0.44 -5.55 -15.54
C PHE A 246 -1.06 -5.62 -15.89
N GLY A 247 -1.45 -6.62 -16.63
CA GLY A 247 -2.86 -6.87 -16.93
C GLY A 247 -3.47 -7.78 -15.89
N LEU A 248 -4.60 -7.39 -15.31
CA LEU A 248 -5.47 -8.28 -14.55
C LEU A 248 -6.56 -8.81 -15.48
N VAL A 249 -6.68 -10.13 -15.57
CA VAL A 249 -7.78 -10.78 -16.29
C VAL A 249 -8.96 -10.82 -15.34
N GLY A 250 -10.01 -10.04 -15.65
CA GLY A 250 -11.27 -10.09 -14.92
C GLY A 250 -12.15 -11.24 -15.35
N PRO A 251 -13.09 -11.68 -14.50
CA PRO A 251 -14.09 -12.69 -14.86
C PRO A 251 -15.01 -12.21 -15.98
#